data_d32b23bf42e0ff8ba8cfb33459245896
#
_entry.id   d32b23bf42e0ff8ba8cfb33459245896
#
_cell.length_a   1.000
_cell.length_b   1.000
_cell.length_c   1.000
_cell.angle_alpha   90.00
_cell.angle_beta   90.00
_cell.angle_gamma   90.00
#
_symmetry.space_group_name_H-M   'P 1'
#
loop_
_entity.id
_entity.type
_entity.pdbx_description
1 polymer ?
#
loop_
_entity_poly.entity_id
_entity_poly.type
_entity_poly.pdbx_seq_one_letter_code
_entity_poly.pdbx_strand_id
1 'polypeptide(L)'
;MTQQNTRRAAVLTGALVMLLAATLPLQPTFGEGGARRDTVRQEQTVKDILKHAMEAVDHGKQGHTEKLVTSAEASLQQAVKGGQDPHVAEAIVSLKAAIEHGKAGHPDVATKHAETAVTHLSQGK
;
A
#
# COMPACT_ATOMS: atom_id res chain seq x y z
N MET A 1 -1.98 71.50 -5.77
CA MET A 1 -0.98 71.04 -6.49
C MET A 1 -1.07 69.64 -6.75
N THR A 2 -1.17 69.35 -7.58
CA THR A 2 -1.44 68.56 -8.59
C THR A 2 -0.40 67.74 -9.12
N GLN A 3 -0.46 66.61 -9.10
CA GLN A 3 0.42 65.88 -9.75
C GLN A 3 -0.16 64.82 -10.45
N GLN A 4 -0.21 64.97 -11.42
CA GLN A 4 -0.44 64.24 -12.45
C GLN A 4 0.51 63.30 -12.75
N ASN A 5 0.25 62.31 -12.63
CA ASN A 5 1.06 61.44 -13.11
C ASN A 5 0.52 60.51 -13.94
N THR A 6 0.41 60.82 -14.80
CA THR A 6 0.20 60.22 -15.91
C THR A 6 1.18 59.31 -16.29
N ARG A 7 1.06 58.35 -16.24
CA ARG A 7 1.66 57.54 -16.75
C ARG A 7 1.46 56.68 -17.60
N ARG A 8 1.45 56.74 -18.37
CA ARG A 8 1.86 56.19 -19.45
C ARG A 8 2.31 54.87 -19.24
N ALA A 9 1.59 54.33 -19.03
CA ALA A 9 1.57 53.12 -19.21
C ALA A 9 1.88 52.66 -20.52
N ALA A 10 2.74 52.24 -20.60
CA ALA A 10 3.13 51.70 -21.71
C ALA A 10 2.78 50.34 -21.77
N VAL A 11 2.21 50.09 -22.15
CA VAL A 11 1.84 49.44 -22.89
C VAL A 11 2.52 48.56 -23.73
N LEU A 12 2.89 47.90 -23.63
CA LEU A 12 3.35 47.10 -24.36
C LEU A 12 3.08 46.07 -24.41
N THR A 13 2.47 45.66 -24.71
CA THR A 13 2.63 45.24 -25.87
C THR A 13 3.37 44.14 -25.97
N GLY A 14 3.21 43.56 -25.42
CA GLY A 14 3.85 42.62 -25.65
C GLY A 14 3.45 41.48 -26.30
N ALA A 15 3.23 41.43 -26.88
CA ALA A 15 3.01 40.70 -27.64
C ALA A 15 3.47 39.53 -27.77
N LEU A 16 3.66 38.98 -27.62
CA LEU A 16 3.98 38.04 -28.03
C LEU A 16 3.99 37.05 -27.91
N VAL A 17 3.73 36.56 -28.12
CA VAL A 17 3.83 35.72 -28.55
C VAL A 17 4.03 34.70 -28.56
N MET A 18 3.82 34.22 -28.48
CA MET A 18 3.76 33.23 -28.73
C MET A 18 3.92 32.26 -28.97
N LEU A 19 4.01 31.80 -29.33
CA LEU A 19 4.31 30.98 -29.88
C LEU A 19 4.58 30.02 -29.52
N LEU A 20 4.29 29.50 -29.10
CA LEU A 20 4.34 28.66 -29.18
C LEU A 20 4.42 27.74 -29.45
N ALA A 21 4.50 27.41 -29.77
CA ALA A 21 5.10 26.40 -30.17
C ALA A 21 4.75 25.32 -29.34
N ALA A 22 3.94 24.99 -29.55
CA ALA A 22 3.56 23.85 -29.16
C ALA A 22 4.46 22.78 -29.52
N THR A 23 5.43 22.80 -28.97
CA THR A 23 6.13 21.60 -28.91
C THR A 23 5.36 20.83 -27.93
N LEU A 24 4.50 20.12 -28.40
CA LEU A 24 3.98 19.06 -27.64
C LEU A 24 5.15 18.25 -27.23
N PRO A 25 5.42 18.19 -26.00
CA PRO A 25 6.36 17.21 -25.56
C PRO A 25 5.76 15.91 -25.97
N LEU A 26 6.46 15.26 -26.79
CA LEU A 26 6.23 13.86 -26.88
C LEU A 26 6.39 13.36 -25.50
N GLN A 27 5.31 13.12 -24.88
CA GLN A 27 5.37 12.42 -23.64
C GLN A 27 5.82 11.04 -23.97
N PRO A 28 6.92 10.65 -23.47
CA PRO A 28 7.27 9.27 -23.58
C PRO A 28 6.14 8.52 -22.89
N THR A 29 5.54 7.71 -23.65
CA THR A 29 4.58 6.79 -23.10
C THR A 29 5.32 5.76 -22.27
N PHE A 30 5.78 6.21 -21.14
CA PHE A 30 6.41 5.30 -20.21
C PHE A 30 5.40 4.64 -19.32
N GLY A 31 4.19 4.59 -19.75
CA GLY A 31 3.17 4.19 -18.82
C GLY A 31 3.00 2.70 -18.66
N GLU A 32 3.20 1.93 -19.68
CA GLU A 32 2.72 0.55 -19.62
C GLU A 32 3.67 -0.43 -18.93
N GLY A 33 4.94 -0.15 -18.97
CA GLY A 33 5.94 -1.02 -18.33
C GLY A 33 6.00 -0.88 -16.82
N GLY A 34 5.73 0.32 -16.30
CA GLY A 34 5.76 0.59 -14.87
C GLY A 34 4.57 -0.02 -14.16
N ALA A 35 3.37 0.22 -14.66
CA ALA A 35 2.15 -0.27 -14.05
C ALA A 35 2.10 -1.80 -13.95
N ARG A 36 2.58 -2.51 -14.96
CA ARG A 36 2.63 -3.98 -14.93
C ARG A 36 3.65 -4.52 -13.94
N ARG A 37 4.77 -3.83 -13.78
CA ARG A 37 5.79 -4.23 -12.79
C ARG A 37 5.29 -4.01 -11.37
N ASP A 38 4.57 -2.94 -11.16
CA ASP A 38 4.02 -2.61 -9.84
C ASP A 38 2.91 -3.59 -9.44
N THR A 39 2.04 -3.97 -10.38
CA THR A 39 0.99 -4.97 -10.10
C THR A 39 1.58 -6.33 -9.81
N VAL A 40 2.54 -6.81 -10.60
CA VAL A 40 3.21 -8.10 -10.36
C VAL A 40 3.92 -8.10 -9.01
N ARG A 41 4.54 -6.99 -8.64
CA ARG A 41 5.21 -6.85 -7.37
C ARG A 41 4.22 -6.87 -6.20
N GLN A 42 3.07 -6.22 -6.36
CA GLN A 42 2.02 -6.23 -5.35
C GLN A 42 1.43 -7.62 -5.17
N GLU A 43 1.14 -8.32 -6.26
CA GLU A 43 0.64 -9.70 -6.22
C GLU A 43 1.62 -10.63 -5.50
N GLN A 44 2.92 -10.49 -5.78
CA GLN A 44 3.93 -11.30 -5.10
C GLN A 44 3.99 -10.98 -3.62
N THR A 45 3.90 -9.71 -3.26
CA THR A 45 3.87 -9.29 -1.86
C THR A 45 2.67 -9.87 -1.11
N VAL A 46 1.49 -9.84 -1.72
CA VAL A 46 0.28 -10.41 -1.10
C VAL A 46 0.42 -11.93 -0.93
N LYS A 47 1.03 -12.61 -1.90
CA LYS A 47 1.29 -14.06 -1.78
C LYS A 47 2.24 -14.39 -0.63
N ASP A 48 3.27 -13.57 -0.44
CA ASP A 48 4.22 -13.78 0.65
C ASP A 48 3.56 -13.51 2.00
N ILE A 49 2.73 -12.48 2.11
CA ILE A 49 1.95 -12.19 3.31
C ILE A 49 1.01 -13.36 3.61
N LEU A 50 0.28 -13.83 2.61
CA LEU A 50 -0.66 -14.94 2.74
C LEU A 50 0.03 -16.22 3.18
N LYS A 51 1.20 -16.51 2.63
CA LYS A 51 1.98 -17.69 2.99
C LYS A 51 2.27 -17.72 4.49
N HIS A 52 2.82 -16.64 5.02
CA HIS A 52 3.12 -16.56 6.45
C HIS A 52 1.87 -16.58 7.32
N ALA A 53 0.76 -16.01 6.86
CA ALA A 53 -0.50 -16.08 7.57
C ALA A 53 -1.03 -17.53 7.63
N MET A 54 -0.90 -18.29 6.56
CA MET A 54 -1.27 -19.71 6.54
C MET A 54 -0.37 -20.55 7.45
N GLU A 55 0.93 -20.27 7.45
CA GLU A 55 1.86 -20.94 8.39
C GLU A 55 1.46 -20.69 9.85
N ALA A 56 1.00 -19.46 10.16
CA ALA A 56 0.51 -19.15 11.49
C ALA A 56 -0.73 -19.98 11.84
N VAL A 57 -1.66 -20.14 10.92
CA VAL A 57 -2.85 -20.99 11.11
C VAL A 57 -2.45 -22.45 11.35
N ASP A 58 -1.54 -22.97 10.54
CA ASP A 58 -1.10 -24.36 10.65
C ASP A 58 -0.42 -24.62 11.99
N HIS A 59 0.44 -23.72 12.44
CA HIS A 59 1.07 -23.81 13.75
C HIS A 59 0.05 -23.71 14.88
N GLY A 60 -0.96 -22.84 14.72
CA GLY A 60 -2.02 -22.70 15.69
C GLY A 60 -2.84 -23.98 15.84
N LYS A 61 -3.20 -24.62 14.75
CA LYS A 61 -3.94 -25.90 14.74
C LYS A 61 -3.13 -27.05 15.34
N GLN A 62 -1.82 -26.95 15.29
CA GLN A 62 -0.93 -27.94 15.92
C GLN A 62 -0.63 -27.63 17.38
N GLY A 63 -1.15 -26.52 17.91
CA GLY A 63 -0.88 -26.10 19.27
C GLY A 63 0.49 -25.48 19.50
N HIS A 64 1.20 -25.14 18.40
CA HIS A 64 2.51 -24.52 18.45
C HIS A 64 2.39 -22.99 18.57
N THR A 65 1.98 -22.49 19.69
CA THR A 65 1.65 -21.07 19.89
C THR A 65 2.79 -20.11 19.58
N GLU A 66 4.01 -20.46 19.98
CA GLU A 66 5.17 -19.60 19.71
C GLU A 66 5.45 -19.48 18.21
N LYS A 67 5.30 -20.58 17.48
CA LYS A 67 5.47 -20.59 16.03
C LYS A 67 4.34 -19.84 15.32
N LEU A 68 3.11 -19.95 15.84
CA LEU A 68 2.01 -19.16 15.35
C LEU A 68 2.35 -17.67 15.47
N VAL A 69 2.80 -17.23 16.62
CA VAL A 69 3.14 -15.82 16.85
C VAL A 69 4.26 -15.38 15.91
N THR A 70 5.31 -16.17 15.77
CA THR A 70 6.44 -15.85 14.87
C THR A 70 5.99 -15.73 13.43
N SER A 71 5.15 -16.64 12.93
CA SER A 71 4.65 -16.60 11.55
C SER A 71 3.67 -15.43 11.36
N ALA A 72 2.84 -15.14 12.35
CA ALA A 72 1.94 -13.99 12.31
C ALA A 72 2.72 -12.66 12.30
N GLU A 73 3.80 -12.57 13.06
CA GLU A 73 4.69 -11.39 13.04
C GLU A 73 5.39 -11.22 11.69
N ALA A 74 5.84 -12.32 11.09
CA ALA A 74 6.44 -12.29 9.75
C ALA A 74 5.42 -11.81 8.70
N SER A 75 4.20 -12.32 8.75
CA SER A 75 3.11 -11.88 7.88
C SER A 75 2.80 -10.40 8.08
N LEU A 76 2.68 -9.95 9.31
CA LEU A 76 2.41 -8.56 9.66
C LEU A 76 3.51 -7.63 9.15
N GLN A 77 4.77 -8.02 9.29
CA GLN A 77 5.90 -7.21 8.84
C GLN A 77 5.87 -7.01 7.32
N GLN A 78 5.51 -8.04 6.56
CA GLN A 78 5.35 -7.93 5.12
C GLN A 78 4.13 -7.08 4.74
N ALA A 79 3.01 -7.26 5.44
CA ALA A 79 1.79 -6.53 5.21
C ALA A 79 1.97 -5.02 5.40
N VAL A 80 2.67 -4.62 6.43
CA VAL A 80 2.94 -3.20 6.72
C VAL A 80 3.84 -2.58 5.65
N LYS A 81 4.75 -3.34 5.07
CA LYS A 81 5.67 -2.84 4.04
C LYS A 81 5.03 -2.74 2.66
N GLY A 82 4.09 -3.61 2.34
CA GLY A 82 3.57 -3.77 0.99
C GLY A 82 2.10 -3.48 0.79
N GLY A 83 1.37 -3.21 1.85
CA GLY A 83 -0.08 -3.25 1.78
C GLY A 83 -0.75 -1.91 1.62
N GLN A 84 -1.11 -1.55 0.41
CA GLN A 84 -2.06 -0.47 0.15
C GLN A 84 -3.47 -0.98 -0.19
N ASP A 85 -3.65 -2.28 -0.17
CA ASP A 85 -4.92 -2.93 -0.44
C ASP A 85 -5.79 -2.91 0.83
N PRO A 86 -7.09 -2.57 0.73
CA PRO A 86 -8.00 -2.59 1.87
C PRO A 86 -8.03 -3.94 2.59
N HIS A 87 -7.99 -5.04 1.85
CA HIS A 87 -7.99 -6.38 2.44
C HIS A 87 -6.70 -6.68 3.21
N VAL A 88 -5.58 -6.12 2.76
CA VAL A 88 -4.33 -6.21 3.52
C VAL A 88 -4.44 -5.39 4.81
N ALA A 89 -5.11 -4.24 4.79
CA ALA A 89 -5.32 -3.44 5.99
C ALA A 89 -6.18 -4.19 7.02
N GLU A 90 -7.22 -4.88 6.59
CA GLU A 90 -8.04 -5.72 7.46
C GLU A 90 -7.27 -6.91 8.01
N ALA A 91 -6.43 -7.52 7.18
CA ALA A 91 -5.56 -8.60 7.60
C ALA A 91 -4.55 -8.14 8.65
N ILE A 92 -4.03 -6.92 8.55
CA ILE A 92 -3.12 -6.35 9.56
C ILE A 92 -3.79 -6.31 10.94
N VAL A 93 -5.06 -5.90 11.00
CA VAL A 93 -5.80 -5.87 12.26
C VAL A 93 -5.93 -7.29 12.84
N SER A 94 -6.29 -8.25 12.00
CA SER A 94 -6.44 -9.63 12.41
C SER A 94 -5.12 -10.27 12.84
N LEU A 95 -4.02 -10.00 12.14
CA LEU A 95 -2.69 -10.49 12.51
C LEU A 95 -2.23 -9.93 13.85
N LYS A 96 -2.49 -8.65 14.14
CA LYS A 96 -2.17 -8.07 15.43
C LYS A 96 -2.93 -8.77 16.56
N ALA A 97 -4.22 -9.00 16.36
CA ALA A 97 -5.01 -9.73 17.34
C ALA A 97 -4.51 -11.16 17.54
N ALA A 98 -4.12 -11.85 16.47
CA ALA A 98 -3.53 -13.18 16.57
C ALA A 98 -2.25 -13.18 17.41
N ILE A 99 -1.39 -12.19 17.22
CA ILE A 99 -0.14 -12.06 17.97
C ILE A 99 -0.42 -11.77 19.43
N GLU A 100 -1.34 -10.86 19.72
CA GLU A 100 -1.71 -10.49 21.10
C GLU A 100 -2.26 -11.70 21.86
N HIS A 101 -3.23 -12.39 21.27
CA HIS A 101 -3.82 -13.57 21.90
C HIS A 101 -2.83 -14.74 22.01
N GLY A 102 -1.95 -14.91 21.02
CA GLY A 102 -0.90 -15.90 21.09
C GLY A 102 0.06 -15.63 22.25
N LYS A 103 0.50 -14.40 22.42
CA LYS A 103 1.37 -14.00 23.53
C LYS A 103 0.67 -14.06 24.88
N ALA A 104 -0.63 -13.89 24.91
CA ALA A 104 -1.43 -14.01 26.13
C ALA A 104 -1.76 -15.44 26.52
N GLY A 105 -1.33 -16.42 25.72
CA GLY A 105 -1.58 -17.83 26.01
C GLY A 105 -2.98 -18.29 25.60
N HIS A 106 -3.58 -17.68 24.61
CA HIS A 106 -4.89 -18.06 24.07
C HIS A 106 -4.75 -18.57 22.62
N PRO A 107 -4.18 -19.77 22.40
CA PRO A 107 -3.86 -20.26 21.06
C PRO A 107 -5.10 -20.43 20.16
N ASP A 108 -6.22 -20.84 20.73
CA ASP A 108 -7.44 -21.05 19.95
C ASP A 108 -7.98 -19.72 19.37
N VAL A 109 -7.92 -18.66 20.16
CA VAL A 109 -8.34 -17.33 19.74
C VAL A 109 -7.36 -16.76 18.74
N ALA A 110 -6.07 -16.94 18.98
CA ALA A 110 -5.01 -16.52 18.07
C ALA A 110 -5.15 -17.20 16.71
N THR A 111 -5.44 -18.49 16.68
CA THR A 111 -5.64 -19.26 15.45
C THR A 111 -6.84 -18.71 14.65
N LYS A 112 -7.94 -18.40 15.32
CA LYS A 112 -9.12 -17.81 14.66
C LYS A 112 -8.82 -16.45 14.03
N HIS A 113 -8.05 -15.61 14.71
CA HIS A 113 -7.63 -14.34 14.13
C HIS A 113 -6.67 -14.52 12.95
N ALA A 114 -5.79 -15.50 13.00
CA ALA A 114 -4.93 -15.85 11.87
C ALA A 114 -5.76 -16.36 10.68
N GLU A 115 -6.78 -17.16 10.89
CA GLU A 115 -7.72 -17.62 9.86
C GLU A 115 -8.48 -16.43 9.24
N THR A 116 -8.89 -15.47 10.06
CA THR A 116 -9.54 -14.25 9.58
C THR A 116 -8.59 -13.44 8.68
N ALA A 117 -7.33 -13.33 9.07
CA ALA A 117 -6.32 -12.66 8.25
C ALA A 117 -6.13 -13.36 6.89
N VAL A 118 -6.07 -14.70 6.87
CA VAL A 118 -6.00 -15.48 5.64
C VAL A 118 -7.22 -15.22 4.75
N THR A 119 -8.40 -15.10 5.34
CA THR A 119 -9.63 -14.82 4.59
C THR A 119 -9.55 -13.45 3.92
N HIS A 120 -9.16 -12.41 4.62
CA HIS A 120 -9.00 -11.07 4.04
C HIS A 120 -7.95 -11.07 2.92
N LEU A 121 -6.78 -11.66 3.16
CA LEU A 121 -5.71 -11.73 2.17
C LEU A 121 -6.10 -12.50 0.90
N SER A 122 -6.99 -13.46 1.02
CA SER A 122 -7.49 -14.24 -0.12
C SER A 122 -8.49 -13.48 -0.97
N GLN A 123 -9.07 -12.42 -0.45
CA GLN A 123 -10.05 -11.58 -1.15
C GLN A 123 -9.38 -10.45 -1.93
N GLY A 124 -8.17 -10.07 -1.57
CA GLY A 124 -7.40 -9.01 -2.21
C GLY A 124 -6.71 -9.46 -3.50
N LYS A 125 -7.48 -9.93 -4.47
CA LYS A 125 -6.96 -10.36 -5.79
C LYS A 125 -7.33 -9.37 -6.89
#